data_656213cf88c09fba81c934ad4268a70b
#
_entry.id   656213cf88c09fba81c934ad4268a70b
#
_cell.length_a   1.000
_cell.length_b   1.000
_cell.length_c   1.000
_cell.angle_alpha   90.00
_cell.angle_beta   90.00
_cell.angle_gamma   90.00
#
_symmetry.space_group_name_H-M   'P 1'
#
loop_
_entity.id
_entity.type
_entity.pdbx_description
1 polymer ?
#
loop_
_entity_poly.entity_id
_entity_poly.type
_entity_poly.pdbx_seq_one_letter_code
_entity_poly.pdbx_strand_id
1 'polypeptide(L)'
;MQNSDLVGVWRELGRENVAGDGSIKPDVPRASQIMYTPDGYMSVVNTPKGRKPVNETAGRMDLDATSPAERAQAAIGVVAYAGRFEVKGEEVHHMIFTAVNPNRVGETQRRRVTLSGDDLTLSAPPDAQGNFFRIHWRRAGK
;
A
#
# COMPACT_ATOMS: atom_id res chain seq x y z
N MET A 1 15.59 5.63 -13.50
CA MET A 1 14.21 5.14 -13.40
C MET A 1 13.27 6.30 -13.68
N GLN A 2 12.19 6.03 -14.37
CA GLN A 2 11.19 7.01 -14.79
C GLN A 2 9.80 6.54 -14.37
N ASN A 3 8.81 7.43 -14.41
CA ASN A 3 7.41 7.08 -14.13
C ASN A 3 6.92 5.88 -14.95
N SER A 4 7.31 5.83 -16.23
CA SER A 4 6.93 4.74 -17.15
C SER A 4 7.34 3.36 -16.68
N ASP A 5 8.42 3.26 -15.89
CA ASP A 5 8.93 1.97 -15.41
C ASP A 5 7.99 1.34 -14.37
N LEU A 6 7.25 2.18 -13.64
CA LEU A 6 6.28 1.73 -12.64
C LEU A 6 4.87 1.51 -13.19
N VAL A 7 4.56 2.02 -14.39
CA VAL A 7 3.21 1.90 -14.97
C VAL A 7 2.76 0.44 -15.01
N GLY A 8 1.53 0.21 -14.55
CA GLY A 8 0.91 -1.11 -14.52
C GLY A 8 0.25 -1.44 -13.18
N VAL A 9 -0.14 -2.69 -13.06
CA VAL A 9 -0.77 -3.26 -11.88
C VAL A 9 0.21 -4.18 -11.18
N TRP A 10 0.35 -4.00 -9.88
CA TRP A 10 1.28 -4.77 -9.04
C TRP A 10 0.54 -5.42 -7.89
N ARG A 11 0.81 -6.71 -7.65
CA ARG A 11 0.22 -7.47 -6.55
C ARG A 11 1.29 -7.78 -5.50
N GLU A 12 0.94 -7.67 -4.24
CA GLU A 12 1.87 -7.97 -3.14
C GLU A 12 2.20 -9.46 -3.10
N LEU A 13 3.50 -9.76 -2.99
CA LEU A 13 4.01 -11.11 -2.73
C LEU A 13 4.22 -11.35 -1.24
N GLY A 14 4.60 -10.32 -0.50
CA GLY A 14 4.88 -10.38 0.93
C GLY A 14 5.52 -9.10 1.41
N ARG A 15 5.73 -9.03 2.72
CA ARG A 15 6.37 -7.90 3.37
C ARG A 15 7.21 -8.36 4.54
N GLU A 16 8.12 -7.50 4.96
CA GLU A 16 9.01 -7.77 6.06
C GLU A 16 9.44 -6.49 6.76
N ASN A 17 9.77 -6.62 8.03
CA ASN A 17 10.40 -5.56 8.82
C ASN A 17 11.90 -5.80 8.85
N VAL A 18 12.65 -4.72 8.63
CA VAL A 18 14.11 -4.74 8.69
C VAL A 18 14.53 -3.88 9.87
N ALA A 19 15.23 -4.48 10.82
CA ALA A 19 15.76 -3.75 11.96
C ALA A 19 17.03 -2.99 11.62
N GLY A 20 17.39 -2.00 12.43
CA GLY A 20 18.58 -1.20 12.24
C GLY A 20 19.90 -2.00 12.24
N ASP A 21 19.92 -3.19 12.87
CA ASP A 21 21.05 -4.11 12.85
C ASP A 21 21.09 -5.01 11.60
N GLY A 22 20.13 -4.84 10.68
CA GLY A 22 20.01 -5.62 9.44
C GLY A 22 19.22 -6.92 9.59
N SER A 23 18.74 -7.28 10.78
CA SER A 23 17.89 -8.46 10.94
C SER A 23 16.54 -8.28 10.27
N ILE A 24 16.00 -9.35 9.69
CA ILE A 24 14.77 -9.34 8.90
C ILE A 24 13.74 -10.24 9.57
N LYS A 25 12.52 -9.71 9.74
CA LYS A 25 11.39 -10.46 10.28
C LYS A 25 10.21 -10.37 9.30
N PRO A 26 9.71 -11.51 8.78
CA PRO A 26 8.50 -11.52 7.96
C PRO A 26 7.32 -10.93 8.72
N ASP A 27 6.50 -10.16 8.04
CA ASP A 27 5.26 -9.62 8.55
C ASP A 27 4.05 -10.43 8.04
N VAL A 28 2.89 -10.18 8.62
CA VAL A 28 1.66 -10.89 8.30
C VAL A 28 1.29 -10.68 6.84
N PRO A 29 0.93 -11.75 6.11
CA PRO A 29 0.51 -11.61 4.71
C PRO A 29 -0.72 -10.72 4.56
N ARG A 30 -0.72 -9.91 3.48
CA ARG A 30 -1.82 -9.01 3.12
C ARG A 30 -2.27 -9.23 1.70
N ALA A 31 -3.53 -8.92 1.43
CA ALA A 31 -4.03 -8.78 0.08
C ALA A 31 -3.85 -7.31 -0.33
N SER A 32 -2.97 -7.05 -1.28
CA SER A 32 -2.66 -5.67 -1.70
C SER A 32 -2.48 -5.59 -3.19
N GLN A 33 -2.98 -4.51 -3.75
CA GLN A 33 -2.77 -4.13 -5.14
C GLN A 33 -2.43 -2.66 -5.22
N ILE A 34 -1.41 -2.32 -5.99
CA ILE A 34 -1.09 -0.95 -6.33
C ILE A 34 -1.10 -0.79 -7.85
N MET A 35 -1.61 0.33 -8.32
CA MET A 35 -1.66 0.66 -9.74
C MET A 35 -1.02 2.01 -9.98
N TYR A 36 -0.30 2.11 -11.08
CA TYR A 36 0.27 3.35 -11.59
C TYR A 36 -0.16 3.52 -13.05
N THR A 37 -0.69 4.68 -13.39
CA THR A 37 -1.18 4.97 -14.74
C THR A 37 -0.17 5.80 -15.55
N PRO A 38 -0.21 5.72 -16.89
CA PRO A 38 0.72 6.47 -17.74
C PRO A 38 0.66 7.99 -17.55
N ASP A 39 -0.49 8.51 -17.15
CA ASP A 39 -0.72 9.94 -16.94
C ASP A 39 -0.42 10.42 -15.51
N GLY A 40 0.20 9.56 -14.68
CA GLY A 40 0.75 9.95 -13.39
C GLY A 40 -0.18 9.82 -12.19
N TYR A 41 -1.22 8.99 -12.29
CA TYR A 41 -2.10 8.66 -11.17
C TYR A 41 -1.74 7.32 -10.55
N MET A 42 -2.08 7.16 -9.29
CA MET A 42 -1.88 5.91 -8.57
C MET A 42 -3.01 5.64 -7.61
N SER A 43 -3.24 4.37 -7.31
CA SER A 43 -4.08 3.94 -6.20
C SER A 43 -3.54 2.66 -5.58
N VAL A 44 -3.75 2.50 -4.28
CA VAL A 44 -3.41 1.29 -3.54
C VAL A 44 -4.57 0.87 -2.66
N VAL A 45 -4.84 -0.42 -2.63
CA VAL A 45 -5.74 -1.04 -1.66
C VAL A 45 -4.97 -2.17 -1.00
N ASN A 46 -4.88 -2.10 0.31
CA ASN A 46 -4.12 -3.03 1.14
C ASN A 46 -4.99 -3.43 2.32
N THR A 47 -5.38 -4.70 2.35
CA THR A 47 -6.23 -5.25 3.40
C THR A 47 -5.60 -6.47 4.04
N PRO A 48 -5.73 -6.65 5.37
CA PRO A 48 -5.31 -7.89 6.01
C PRO A 48 -6.06 -9.09 5.44
N LYS A 49 -5.38 -10.23 5.32
CA LYS A 49 -6.04 -11.50 4.96
C LYS A 49 -6.81 -12.05 6.15
N GLY A 50 -7.84 -12.85 5.86
CA GLY A 50 -8.61 -13.58 6.87
C GLY A 50 -9.54 -12.72 7.71
N ARG A 51 -9.94 -11.54 7.23
CA ARG A 51 -10.93 -10.71 7.92
C ARG A 51 -12.29 -11.39 7.94
N LYS A 52 -12.99 -11.27 9.06
CA LYS A 52 -14.37 -11.78 9.17
C LYS A 52 -15.30 -10.94 8.29
N PRO A 53 -16.25 -11.57 7.57
CA PRO A 53 -17.33 -10.85 6.90
C PRO A 53 -18.15 -10.05 7.91
N VAL A 54 -18.69 -8.91 7.46
CA VAL A 54 -19.71 -8.19 8.23
C VAL A 54 -21.07 -8.84 8.02
N ASN A 55 -22.07 -8.44 8.82
CA ASN A 55 -23.42 -8.94 8.70
C ASN A 55 -23.95 -8.77 7.26
N GLU A 56 -24.44 -9.85 6.66
CA GLU A 56 -24.94 -9.88 5.28
C GLU A 56 -26.18 -9.00 5.05
N THR A 57 -26.94 -8.66 6.11
CA THR A 57 -28.09 -7.75 6.02
C THR A 57 -27.64 -6.29 5.90
N ALA A 58 -26.38 -5.99 6.15
CA ALA A 58 -25.81 -4.67 5.87
C ALA A 58 -25.68 -4.45 4.36
N GLY A 59 -25.71 -3.22 3.91
CA GLY A 59 -25.52 -2.87 2.50
C GLY A 59 -24.22 -3.43 1.93
N ARG A 60 -24.24 -3.89 0.69
CA ARG A 60 -23.06 -4.52 0.06
C ARG A 60 -21.98 -3.52 -0.29
N MET A 61 -22.34 -2.28 -0.57
CA MET A 61 -21.43 -1.26 -1.07
C MET A 61 -20.92 -0.33 0.02
N ASP A 62 -21.63 -0.24 1.13
CA ASP A 62 -21.25 0.57 2.26
C ASP A 62 -21.45 -0.21 3.58
N LEU A 63 -20.97 0.34 4.65
CA LEU A 63 -21.04 -0.26 5.97
C LEU A 63 -22.00 0.45 6.91
N ASP A 64 -22.84 1.36 6.40
CA ASP A 64 -23.70 2.22 7.20
C ASP A 64 -24.71 1.44 8.05
N ALA A 65 -25.20 0.30 7.53
CA ALA A 65 -26.15 -0.56 8.22
C ALA A 65 -25.50 -1.54 9.22
N THR A 66 -24.19 -1.60 9.29
CA THR A 66 -23.47 -2.44 10.26
C THR A 66 -23.41 -1.76 11.62
N SER A 67 -23.15 -2.54 12.67
CA SER A 67 -22.86 -1.98 13.98
C SER A 67 -21.53 -1.20 13.99
N PRO A 68 -21.34 -0.22 14.89
CA PRO A 68 -20.07 0.47 15.05
C PRO A 68 -18.88 -0.48 15.27
N ALA A 69 -19.06 -1.58 16.03
CA ALA A 69 -18.05 -2.57 16.27
C ALA A 69 -17.63 -3.31 14.98
N GLU A 70 -18.61 -3.69 14.14
CA GLU A 70 -18.34 -4.32 12.85
C GLU A 70 -17.61 -3.38 11.88
N ARG A 71 -18.01 -2.09 11.86
CA ARG A 71 -17.31 -1.07 11.05
C ARG A 71 -15.87 -0.88 11.50
N ALA A 72 -15.63 -0.84 12.80
CA ALA A 72 -14.29 -0.75 13.35
C ALA A 72 -13.44 -1.97 12.95
N GLN A 73 -13.99 -3.17 13.08
CA GLN A 73 -13.31 -4.40 12.66
C GLN A 73 -12.98 -4.41 11.17
N ALA A 74 -13.91 -3.96 10.32
CA ALA A 74 -13.67 -3.90 8.88
C ALA A 74 -12.58 -2.90 8.50
N ALA A 75 -12.38 -1.84 9.27
CA ALA A 75 -11.39 -0.81 9.00
C ALA A 75 -9.99 -1.11 9.57
N ILE A 76 -9.88 -1.97 10.58
CA ILE A 76 -8.59 -2.26 11.23
C ILE A 76 -7.60 -2.84 10.22
N GLY A 77 -6.42 -2.19 10.13
CA GLY A 77 -5.33 -2.62 9.27
C GLY A 77 -5.52 -2.33 7.79
N VAL A 78 -6.63 -1.70 7.39
CA VAL A 78 -6.84 -1.30 5.99
C VAL A 78 -6.03 -0.05 5.68
N VAL A 79 -5.25 -0.11 4.61
CA VAL A 79 -4.58 1.04 3.99
C VAL A 79 -5.11 1.16 2.57
N ALA A 80 -5.81 2.25 2.29
CA ALA A 80 -6.27 2.55 0.94
C ALA A 80 -6.17 4.04 0.70
N TYR A 81 -5.54 4.41 -0.40
CA TYR A 81 -5.45 5.80 -0.83
C TYR A 81 -5.21 5.90 -2.33
N ALA A 82 -5.48 7.06 -2.86
CA ALA A 82 -5.22 7.40 -4.25
C ALA A 82 -4.65 8.80 -4.35
N GLY A 83 -3.95 9.05 -5.44
CA GLY A 83 -3.34 10.34 -5.70
C GLY A 83 -2.58 10.35 -7.01
N ARG A 84 -1.62 11.24 -7.08
CA ARG A 84 -0.63 11.28 -8.15
C ARG A 84 0.66 10.64 -7.70
N PHE A 85 1.50 10.25 -8.65
CA PHE A 85 2.83 9.78 -8.33
C PHE A 85 3.88 10.41 -9.21
N GLU A 86 5.09 10.45 -8.70
CA GLU A 86 6.27 10.92 -9.41
C GLU A 86 7.49 10.12 -8.95
N VAL A 87 8.28 9.65 -9.90
CA VAL A 87 9.58 9.05 -9.61
C VAL A 87 10.63 10.16 -9.53
N LYS A 88 11.36 10.20 -8.42
CA LYS A 88 12.45 11.15 -8.16
C LYS A 88 13.70 10.38 -7.74
N GLY A 89 14.65 10.23 -8.67
CA GLY A 89 15.82 9.40 -8.44
C GLY A 89 15.46 7.95 -8.20
N GLU A 90 15.78 7.43 -7.03
CA GLU A 90 15.47 6.06 -6.60
C GLU A 90 14.21 5.96 -5.73
N GLU A 91 13.43 7.01 -5.67
CA GLU A 91 12.20 7.06 -4.88
C GLU A 91 10.97 7.25 -5.77
N VAL A 92 9.84 6.72 -5.31
CA VAL A 92 8.52 7.10 -5.80
C VAL A 92 7.82 7.91 -4.71
N HIS A 93 7.23 9.02 -5.11
CA HIS A 93 6.44 9.90 -4.26
C HIS A 93 4.97 9.74 -4.60
N HIS A 94 4.15 9.44 -3.60
CA HIS A 94 2.70 9.38 -3.72
C HIS A 94 2.11 10.64 -3.09
N MET A 95 1.52 11.49 -3.90
CA MET A 95 0.86 12.73 -3.46
C MET A 95 -0.63 12.43 -3.28
N ILE A 96 -1.05 12.24 -2.04
CA ILE A 96 -2.34 11.66 -1.67
C ILE A 96 -3.44 12.72 -1.68
N PHE A 97 -4.53 12.48 -2.39
CA PHE A 97 -5.71 13.37 -2.37
C PHE A 97 -6.96 12.72 -1.78
N THR A 98 -7.00 11.40 -1.63
CA THR A 98 -8.09 10.69 -0.94
C THR A 98 -7.55 9.45 -0.24
N ALA A 99 -8.06 9.13 0.94
CA ALA A 99 -7.58 8.03 1.75
C ALA A 99 -8.64 7.56 2.74
N VAL A 100 -8.58 6.28 3.14
CA VAL A 100 -9.40 5.76 4.24
C VAL A 100 -9.04 6.47 5.56
N ASN A 101 -7.75 6.66 5.83
CA ASN A 101 -7.33 7.49 6.96
C ASN A 101 -7.30 8.96 6.53
N PRO A 102 -8.20 9.80 7.04
CA PRO A 102 -8.31 11.20 6.61
C PRO A 102 -7.05 12.03 6.88
N ASN A 103 -6.22 11.62 7.83
CA ASN A 103 -4.97 12.32 8.14
C ASN A 103 -3.93 12.24 7.01
N ARG A 104 -4.10 11.27 6.09
CA ARG A 104 -3.17 11.09 4.97
C ARG A 104 -3.42 12.01 3.79
N VAL A 105 -4.61 12.62 3.74
CA VAL A 105 -4.97 13.53 2.64
C VAL A 105 -4.09 14.77 2.66
N GLY A 106 -3.45 15.08 1.53
CA GLY A 106 -2.50 16.18 1.39
C GLY A 106 -1.06 15.82 1.74
N GLU A 107 -0.80 14.61 2.24
CA GLU A 107 0.56 14.13 2.49
C GLU A 107 1.23 13.61 1.21
N THR A 108 2.55 13.66 1.20
CA THR A 108 3.38 12.97 0.22
C THR A 108 4.08 11.81 0.91
N GLN A 109 3.74 10.59 0.47
CA GLN A 109 4.39 9.39 0.95
C GLN A 109 5.55 9.00 0.05
N ARG A 110 6.72 8.83 0.62
CA ARG A 110 7.93 8.44 -0.10
C ARG A 110 8.24 6.97 0.10
N ARG A 111 8.67 6.31 -0.98
CA ARG A 111 9.16 4.93 -0.92
C ARG A 111 10.40 4.81 -1.80
N ARG A 112 11.44 4.19 -1.26
CA ARG A 112 12.58 3.77 -2.07
C ARG A 112 12.16 2.63 -2.98
N VAL A 113 12.60 2.68 -4.23
CA VAL A 113 12.22 1.72 -5.27
C VAL A 113 13.41 0.86 -5.62
N THR A 114 13.22 -0.46 -5.62
CA THR A 114 14.12 -1.41 -6.26
C THR A 114 13.30 -2.17 -7.30
N LEU A 115 13.67 -2.06 -8.56
CA LEU A 115 12.95 -2.65 -9.68
C LEU A 115 13.87 -3.55 -10.49
N SER A 116 13.42 -4.77 -10.73
CA SER A 116 14.10 -5.72 -11.60
C SER A 116 13.06 -6.49 -12.42
N GLY A 117 12.87 -6.09 -13.69
CA GLY A 117 11.85 -6.69 -14.55
C GLY A 117 10.46 -6.48 -13.97
N ASP A 118 9.78 -7.59 -13.66
CA ASP A 118 8.44 -7.59 -13.08
C ASP A 118 8.43 -7.72 -11.55
N ASP A 119 9.58 -7.61 -10.92
CA ASP A 119 9.71 -7.62 -9.46
C ASP A 119 10.03 -6.22 -8.94
N LEU A 120 9.18 -5.72 -8.05
CA LEU A 120 9.27 -4.39 -7.45
C LEU A 120 9.34 -4.52 -5.92
N THR A 121 10.26 -3.79 -5.30
CA THR A 121 10.29 -3.62 -3.85
C THR A 121 10.12 -2.15 -3.52
N LEU A 122 9.18 -1.85 -2.64
CA LEU A 122 8.95 -0.52 -2.08
C LEU A 122 9.30 -0.54 -0.61
N SER A 123 10.28 0.28 -0.23
CA SER A 123 10.78 0.37 1.15
C SER A 123 10.40 1.70 1.77
N ALA A 124 9.89 1.68 2.99
CA ALA A 124 9.66 2.88 3.77
C ALA A 124 11.00 3.54 4.16
N PRO A 125 11.02 4.86 4.38
CA PRO A 125 12.20 5.50 4.97
C PRO A 125 12.51 4.90 6.34
N PRO A 126 13.78 4.70 6.70
CA PRO A 126 14.15 4.25 8.03
C PRO A 126 13.74 5.25 9.12
N ASP A 127 13.35 4.74 10.27
CA ASP A 127 13.15 5.55 11.47
C ASP A 127 14.49 5.96 12.11
N ALA A 128 14.44 6.66 13.25
CA ALA A 128 15.63 7.14 13.95
C ALA A 128 16.56 6.00 14.43
N GLN A 129 16.04 4.78 14.58
CA GLN A 129 16.80 3.59 14.95
C GLN A 129 17.25 2.76 13.74
N GLY A 130 16.93 3.21 12.52
CA GLY A 130 17.26 2.52 11.29
C GLY A 130 16.27 1.40 10.93
N ASN A 131 15.15 1.28 11.61
CA ASN A 131 14.13 0.27 11.32
C ASN A 131 13.24 0.75 10.19
N PHE A 132 12.89 -0.15 9.28
CA PHE A 132 11.93 0.13 8.21
C PHE A 132 11.20 -1.15 7.81
N PHE A 133 10.12 -0.99 7.07
CA PHE A 133 9.45 -2.11 6.41
C PHE A 133 9.59 -1.99 4.90
N ARG A 134 9.47 -3.11 4.21
CA ARG A 134 9.44 -3.17 2.76
C ARG A 134 8.41 -4.18 2.28
N ILE A 135 7.84 -3.89 1.11
CA ILE A 135 6.82 -4.71 0.48
C ILE A 135 7.36 -5.14 -0.88
N HIS A 136 7.25 -6.44 -1.15
CA HIS A 136 7.62 -7.03 -2.43
C HIS A 136 6.39 -7.23 -3.29
N TRP A 137 6.47 -6.80 -4.53
CA TRP A 137 5.37 -6.80 -5.48
C TRP A 137 5.77 -7.50 -6.76
N ARG A 138 4.81 -8.10 -7.43
CA ARG A 138 4.97 -8.62 -8.78
C ARG A 138 4.00 -7.94 -9.73
N ARG A 139 4.47 -7.62 -10.93
CA ARG A 139 3.62 -7.05 -11.97
C ARG A 139 2.56 -8.06 -12.38
N ALA A 140 1.29 -7.66 -12.30
CA ALA A 140 0.14 -8.47 -12.70
C ALA A 140 -0.42 -8.05 -14.06
N GLY A 141 -0.13 -6.83 -14.50
CA GLY A 141 -0.57 -6.29 -15.79
C GLY A 141 0.06 -4.92 -16.08
N LYS A 142 -0.05 -4.51 -17.33
CA LYS A 142 0.40 -3.19 -17.79
C LYS A 142 -0.77 -2.34 -18.24
#